data_bdf4e1a1681bbbb21762f72f540a152b
#
_entry.id   bdf4e1a1681bbbb21762f72f540a152b
#
_cell.length_a   1.000
_cell.length_b   1.000
_cell.length_c   1.000
_cell.angle_alpha   90.00
_cell.angle_beta   90.00
_cell.angle_gamma   90.00
#
_symmetry.space_group_name_H-M   'P 1'
#
loop_
_entity.id
_entity.type
_entity.pdbx_description
1 polymer ?
#
loop_
_entity_poly.entity_id
_entity_poly.type
_entity_poly.pdbx_seq_one_letter_code
_entity_poly.pdbx_strand_id
1 'polypeptide(L)'
;MISIQAFGSSSKGNCYRIKTSTNGEELLLDAGLAFKDIQRYCRFNFVHLCGVLVTHQHGDHCKAVSDLLKLGHRVYMLKDTAEAIYVAGHHKVVYITPKIQFSIGNFTILPFELEHDVPNVGFLITDGE
;
A
#
# COMPACT_ATOMS: atom_id res chain seq x y z
N MET A 1 -3.11 -11.33 -15.20
CA MET A 1 -2.50 -12.18 -14.15
C MET A 1 -1.72 -11.29 -13.19
N ILE A 2 -1.94 -11.50 -11.91
CA ILE A 2 -1.23 -10.77 -10.86
C ILE A 2 -0.01 -11.58 -10.41
N SER A 3 1.12 -10.91 -10.26
CA SER A 3 2.30 -11.48 -9.60
C SER A 3 2.62 -10.67 -8.34
N ILE A 4 3.20 -11.33 -7.34
CA ILE A 4 3.54 -10.73 -6.06
C ILE A 4 5.01 -10.99 -5.78
N GLN A 5 5.73 -9.93 -5.42
CA GLN A 5 7.13 -10.03 -5.01
C GLN A 5 7.27 -9.44 -3.61
N ALA A 6 7.78 -10.22 -2.68
CA ALA A 6 8.05 -9.75 -1.33
C ALA A 6 9.39 -9.01 -1.31
N PHE A 7 9.36 -7.74 -0.90
CA PHE A 7 10.58 -6.98 -0.60
C PHE A 7 11.01 -7.21 0.85
N GLY A 8 10.04 -7.46 1.73
CA GLY A 8 10.25 -7.82 3.11
C GLY A 8 8.99 -8.43 3.68
N SER A 9 9.13 -9.41 4.57
CA SER A 9 7.99 -10.13 5.17
C SER A 9 8.38 -10.61 6.56
N SER A 10 8.59 -9.67 7.49
CA SER A 10 9.01 -9.99 8.85
C SER A 10 8.71 -8.82 9.79
N SER A 11 9.00 -9.00 11.08
CA SER A 11 8.89 -7.93 12.07
C SER A 11 9.87 -6.77 11.81
N LYS A 12 10.84 -6.94 10.93
CA LYS A 12 11.78 -5.88 10.53
C LYS A 12 11.23 -5.00 9.43
N GLY A 13 10.21 -5.45 8.72
CA GLY A 13 9.56 -4.66 7.69
C GLY A 13 8.78 -5.51 6.72
N ASN A 14 7.63 -4.97 6.30
CA ASN A 14 6.72 -5.64 5.37
C ASN A 14 6.46 -4.72 4.19
N CYS A 15 6.72 -5.21 2.99
CA CYS A 15 6.44 -4.50 1.76
C CYS A 15 6.38 -5.52 0.60
N TYR A 16 5.31 -5.46 -0.15
CA TYR A 16 5.09 -6.37 -1.29
C TYR A 16 4.79 -5.55 -2.53
N ARG A 17 5.40 -5.92 -3.65
CA ARG A 17 5.05 -5.35 -4.95
C ARG A 17 4.05 -6.28 -5.63
N ILE A 18 2.92 -5.72 -6.04
CA ILE A 18 1.87 -6.41 -6.77
C ILE A 18 1.86 -5.84 -8.19
N LYS A 19 1.97 -6.70 -9.19
CA LYS A 19 2.06 -6.29 -10.58
C LYS A 19 1.05 -7.04 -11.43
N THR A 20 0.37 -6.32 -12.32
CA THR A 20 -0.46 -6.97 -13.33
C THR A 20 0.30 -7.12 -14.64
N SER A 21 0.11 -8.28 -15.29
CA SER A 21 0.71 -8.54 -16.60
C SER A 21 -0.03 -7.84 -17.74
N THR A 22 -1.24 -7.31 -17.47
CA THR A 22 -2.08 -6.68 -18.51
C THR A 22 -1.42 -5.43 -19.08
N ASN A 23 -0.92 -4.55 -18.22
CA ASN A 23 -0.31 -3.28 -18.66
C ASN A 23 0.92 -2.87 -17.83
N GLY A 24 1.39 -3.73 -16.96
CA GLY A 24 2.56 -3.47 -16.12
C GLY A 24 2.31 -2.57 -14.93
N GLU A 25 1.06 -2.20 -14.64
CA GLU A 25 0.73 -1.40 -13.47
C GLU A 25 1.11 -2.13 -12.19
N GLU A 26 1.55 -1.36 -11.18
CA GLU A 26 2.04 -1.89 -9.91
C GLU A 26 1.37 -1.22 -8.73
N LEU A 27 1.24 -1.99 -7.64
CA LEU A 27 0.87 -1.50 -6.32
C LEU A 27 1.93 -1.91 -5.32
N LEU A 28 2.11 -1.13 -4.26
CA LEU A 28 2.81 -1.60 -3.07
C LEU A 28 1.77 -1.94 -2.01
N LEU A 29 1.93 -3.09 -1.38
CA LEU A 29 1.15 -3.48 -0.22
C LEU A 29 2.06 -3.34 1.00
N ASP A 30 1.73 -2.39 1.85
CA ASP A 30 2.53 -1.90 2.96
C ASP A 30 3.87 -1.30 2.51
N ALA A 31 4.40 -0.42 3.33
CA ALA A 31 5.65 0.27 3.05
C ALA A 31 6.48 0.34 4.34
N GLY A 32 6.73 -0.84 4.91
CA GLY A 32 7.37 -0.98 6.22
C GLY A 32 8.88 -1.09 6.20
N LEU A 33 9.51 -0.91 5.05
CA LEU A 33 10.97 -0.89 4.91
C LEU A 33 11.46 0.56 4.85
N ALA A 34 12.76 0.77 5.10
CA ALA A 34 13.37 2.07 4.85
C ALA A 34 13.16 2.44 3.38
N PHE A 35 12.85 3.71 3.12
CA PHE A 35 12.54 4.15 1.76
C PHE A 35 13.67 3.84 0.77
N LYS A 36 14.92 4.00 1.18
CA LYS A 36 16.08 3.66 0.34
C LYS A 36 16.09 2.21 -0.11
N ASP A 37 15.57 1.31 0.72
CA ASP A 37 15.51 -0.11 0.38
C ASP A 37 14.39 -0.37 -0.63
N ILE A 38 13.23 0.29 -0.46
CA ILE A 38 12.14 0.21 -1.43
C ILE A 38 12.60 0.77 -2.78
N GLN A 39 13.30 1.90 -2.79
CA GLN A 39 13.87 2.46 -4.01
C GLN A 39 14.79 1.47 -4.71
N ARG A 40 15.63 0.80 -3.95
CA ARG A 40 16.58 -0.19 -4.49
C ARG A 40 15.86 -1.39 -5.09
N TYR A 41 14.86 -1.93 -4.39
CA TYR A 41 14.06 -3.05 -4.90
C TYR A 41 13.28 -2.67 -6.16
N CYS A 42 12.82 -1.43 -6.26
CA CYS A 42 12.12 -0.92 -7.44
C CYS A 42 13.09 -0.41 -8.51
N ARG A 43 14.40 -0.56 -8.31
CA ARG A 43 15.45 -0.09 -9.22
C ARG A 43 15.33 1.40 -9.54
N PHE A 44 14.93 2.19 -8.52
CA PHE A 44 14.75 3.65 -8.63
C PHE A 44 13.74 4.05 -9.70
N ASN A 45 12.81 3.17 -10.03
CA ASN A 45 11.79 3.41 -11.05
C ASN A 45 10.39 3.17 -10.47
N PHE A 46 9.64 4.25 -10.27
CA PHE A 46 8.26 4.21 -9.79
C PHE A 46 7.25 4.58 -10.86
N VAL A 47 7.64 4.59 -12.14
CA VAL A 47 6.78 5.07 -13.23
C VAL A 47 5.49 4.26 -13.37
N HIS A 48 5.51 2.98 -13.01
CA HIS A 48 4.34 2.10 -13.07
C HIS A 48 3.58 1.98 -11.75
N LEU A 49 4.08 2.62 -10.68
CA LEU A 49 3.43 2.55 -9.38
C LEU A 49 2.17 3.42 -9.37
N CYS A 50 1.01 2.78 -9.21
CA CYS A 50 -0.29 3.44 -9.24
C CYS A 50 -0.81 3.79 -7.84
N GLY A 51 -0.34 3.13 -6.80
CA GLY A 51 -0.78 3.39 -5.45
C GLY A 51 -0.10 2.50 -4.42
N VAL A 52 -0.27 2.89 -3.17
CA VAL A 52 0.25 2.15 -2.01
C VAL A 52 -0.92 1.84 -1.08
N LEU A 53 -1.06 0.58 -0.69
CA LEU A 53 -2.10 0.12 0.23
C LEU A 53 -1.46 -0.13 1.59
N VAL A 54 -2.05 0.41 2.65
CA VAL A 54 -1.55 0.23 4.03
C VAL A 54 -2.58 -0.54 4.84
N THR A 55 -2.14 -1.63 5.47
CA THR A 55 -3.02 -2.50 6.25
C THR A 55 -3.31 -1.96 7.65
N HIS A 56 -2.31 -1.44 8.34
CA HIS A 56 -2.45 -0.92 9.70
C HIS A 56 -1.25 -0.04 10.09
N GLN A 57 -1.31 0.54 11.29
CA GLN A 57 -0.45 1.64 11.73
C GLN A 57 0.94 1.27 12.23
N HIS A 58 1.26 -0.02 12.39
CA HIS A 58 2.55 -0.43 12.94
C HIS A 58 3.71 -0.01 12.05
N GLY A 59 4.85 0.38 12.64
CA GLY A 59 6.00 0.91 11.92
C GLY A 59 6.57 -0.04 10.87
N ASP A 60 6.54 -1.35 11.14
CA ASP A 60 6.98 -2.37 10.18
C ASP A 60 6.04 -2.53 8.97
N HIS A 61 4.99 -1.71 8.89
CA HIS A 61 4.08 -1.60 7.75
C HIS A 61 4.01 -0.19 7.17
N CYS A 62 4.47 0.84 7.89
CA CYS A 62 4.26 2.25 7.52
C CYS A 62 5.54 3.08 7.41
N LYS A 63 6.70 2.51 7.61
CA LYS A 63 7.96 3.26 7.77
C LYS A 63 8.24 4.26 6.64
N ALA A 64 7.95 3.91 5.39
CA ALA A 64 8.24 4.76 4.23
C ALA A 64 7.04 5.55 3.72
N VAL A 65 5.90 5.52 4.42
CA VAL A 65 4.67 6.18 3.93
C VAL A 65 4.89 7.67 3.69
N SER A 66 5.53 8.37 4.64
CA SER A 66 5.78 9.81 4.48
C SER A 66 6.66 10.13 3.27
N ASP A 67 7.68 9.31 3.01
CA ASP A 67 8.55 9.50 1.84
C ASP A 67 7.77 9.33 0.52
N LEU A 68 6.91 8.31 0.46
CA LEU A 68 6.09 8.05 -0.73
C LEU A 68 5.09 9.20 -0.96
N LEU A 69 4.47 9.70 0.10
CA LEU A 69 3.57 10.85 0.01
C LEU A 69 4.28 12.10 -0.51
N LYS A 70 5.50 12.36 -0.03
CA LYS A 70 6.30 13.51 -0.49
C LYS A 70 6.63 13.44 -1.98
N LEU A 71 6.76 12.24 -2.51
CA LEU A 71 6.99 12.04 -3.95
C LEU A 71 5.71 12.10 -4.78
N GLY A 72 4.56 12.28 -4.15
CA GLY A 72 3.29 12.42 -4.86
C GLY A 72 2.55 11.12 -5.11
N HIS A 73 2.94 10.02 -4.48
CA HIS A 73 2.21 8.76 -4.58
C HIS A 73 0.96 8.79 -3.71
N ARG A 74 -0.14 8.24 -4.21
CA ARG A 74 -1.36 8.08 -3.43
C ARG A 74 -1.20 6.89 -2.48
N VAL A 75 -1.56 7.10 -1.22
CA VAL A 75 -1.49 6.06 -0.20
C VAL A 75 -2.90 5.87 0.37
N TYR A 76 -3.39 4.64 0.30
CA TYR A 76 -4.75 4.25 0.65
C TYR A 76 -4.74 3.56 2.00
N MET A 77 -5.53 4.07 2.95
CA MET A 77 -5.58 3.54 4.31
C MET A 77 -6.87 3.95 5.00
N LEU A 78 -7.19 3.27 6.10
CA LEU A 78 -8.27 3.71 6.98
C LEU A 78 -7.96 5.09 7.55
N LYS A 79 -9.00 5.89 7.79
CA LYS A 79 -8.84 7.20 8.42
C LYS A 79 -8.14 7.09 9.76
N ASP A 80 -8.52 6.10 10.57
CA ASP A 80 -7.89 5.88 11.89
C ASP A 80 -6.40 5.57 11.76
N THR A 81 -6.01 4.83 10.74
CA THR A 81 -4.59 4.56 10.44
C THR A 81 -3.85 5.84 10.08
N ALA A 82 -4.44 6.66 9.22
CA ALA A 82 -3.85 7.94 8.83
C ALA A 82 -3.66 8.88 10.02
N GLU A 83 -4.62 8.92 10.92
CA GLU A 83 -4.52 9.72 12.14
C GLU A 83 -3.40 9.18 13.05
N ALA A 84 -3.31 7.86 13.20
CA ALA A 84 -2.31 7.23 14.08
C ALA A 84 -0.87 7.46 13.60
N ILE A 85 -0.63 7.59 12.30
CA ILE A 85 0.70 7.83 11.74
C ILE A 85 0.93 9.28 11.31
N TYR A 86 0.02 10.18 11.71
CA TYR A 86 0.13 11.63 11.53
C TYR A 86 0.18 12.10 10.07
N VAL A 87 -0.54 11.41 9.18
CA VAL A 87 -0.64 11.80 7.77
C VAL A 87 -2.07 12.17 7.36
N ALA A 88 -3.01 12.17 8.30
CA ALA A 88 -4.39 12.58 8.04
C ALA A 88 -4.42 14.01 7.50
N GLY A 89 -5.20 14.23 6.44
CA GLY A 89 -5.28 15.52 5.79
C GLY A 89 -4.24 15.78 4.70
N HIS A 90 -3.26 14.90 4.53
CA HIS A 90 -2.35 15.03 3.39
C HIS A 90 -3.12 14.77 2.09
N HIS A 91 -2.93 15.63 1.08
CA HIS A 91 -3.74 15.61 -0.15
C HIS A 91 -3.60 14.31 -0.97
N LYS A 92 -2.55 13.52 -0.75
CA LYS A 92 -2.35 12.23 -1.44
C LYS A 92 -2.79 11.02 -0.61
N VAL A 93 -3.26 11.22 0.61
CA VAL A 93 -3.87 10.15 1.40
C VAL A 93 -5.31 9.97 0.96
N VAL A 94 -5.68 8.73 0.65
CA VAL A 94 -7.05 8.36 0.27
C VAL A 94 -7.60 7.47 1.37
N TYR A 95 -8.70 7.88 2.00
CA TYR A 95 -9.35 7.06 3.01
C TYR A 95 -10.17 5.95 2.37
N ILE A 96 -10.02 4.74 2.90
CA ILE A 96 -10.79 3.59 2.46
C ILE A 96 -11.75 3.16 3.56
N THR A 97 -12.81 2.46 3.17
CA THR A 97 -13.83 1.96 4.09
C THR A 97 -13.96 0.45 3.90
N PRO A 98 -13.92 -0.36 4.98
CA PRO A 98 -14.11 -1.80 4.86
C PRO A 98 -15.42 -2.13 4.12
N LYS A 99 -15.39 -3.15 3.29
CA LYS A 99 -16.50 -3.64 2.47
C LYS A 99 -16.92 -2.70 1.32
N ILE A 100 -16.25 -1.57 1.16
CA ILE A 100 -16.49 -0.65 0.03
C ILE A 100 -15.37 -0.81 -0.99
N GLN A 101 -15.72 -1.37 -2.14
CA GLN A 101 -14.79 -1.63 -3.24
C GLN A 101 -14.35 -0.33 -3.89
N PHE A 102 -13.10 -0.30 -4.33
CA PHE A 102 -12.55 0.82 -5.10
C PHE A 102 -11.58 0.30 -6.16
N SER A 103 -11.21 1.19 -7.09
CA SER A 103 -10.30 0.85 -8.18
C SER A 103 -9.05 1.72 -8.17
N ILE A 104 -7.91 1.12 -8.52
CA ILE A 104 -6.67 1.83 -8.80
C ILE A 104 -6.18 1.28 -10.14
N GLY A 105 -6.18 2.10 -11.20
CA GLY A 105 -5.85 1.62 -12.54
C GLY A 105 -6.75 0.43 -12.91
N ASN A 106 -6.16 -0.66 -13.35
CA ASN A 106 -6.89 -1.89 -13.68
C ASN A 106 -7.12 -2.81 -12.48
N PHE A 107 -6.67 -2.41 -11.29
CA PHE A 107 -6.92 -3.20 -10.08
C PHE A 107 -8.26 -2.84 -9.47
N THR A 108 -9.01 -3.85 -9.09
CA THR A 108 -10.21 -3.70 -8.26
C THR A 108 -9.89 -4.25 -6.87
N ILE A 109 -10.18 -3.47 -5.84
CA ILE A 109 -9.72 -3.74 -4.49
C ILE A 109 -10.91 -3.70 -3.53
N LEU A 110 -11.06 -4.76 -2.73
CA LEU A 110 -12.08 -4.83 -1.69
C LEU A 110 -11.39 -4.96 -0.33
N PRO A 111 -11.43 -3.91 0.50
CA PRO A 111 -10.90 -4.01 1.85
C PRO A 111 -11.87 -4.75 2.77
N PHE A 112 -11.35 -5.49 3.72
CA PHE A 112 -12.14 -6.17 4.74
C PHE A 112 -11.44 -6.07 6.09
N GLU A 113 -12.24 -5.99 7.16
CA GLU A 113 -11.70 -5.87 8.51
C GLU A 113 -11.01 -7.16 8.95
N LEU A 114 -9.90 -6.98 9.66
CA LEU A 114 -9.21 -8.07 10.34
C LEU A 114 -9.24 -7.81 11.84
N GLU A 115 -9.37 -8.87 12.64
CA GLU A 115 -9.25 -8.76 14.07
C GLU A 115 -7.81 -8.46 14.46
N HIS A 116 -7.63 -7.38 15.22
CA HIS A 116 -6.31 -6.93 15.66
C HIS A 116 -6.50 -5.96 16.84
N ASP A 117 -5.42 -5.68 17.58
CA ASP A 117 -5.41 -4.69 18.66
C ASP A 117 -5.55 -3.26 18.17
N VAL A 118 -5.30 -3.01 16.89
CA VAL A 118 -5.48 -1.72 16.22
C VAL A 118 -6.31 -1.91 14.96
N PRO A 119 -6.93 -0.83 14.41
CA PRO A 119 -7.63 -0.93 13.12
C PRO A 119 -6.74 -1.54 12.05
N ASN A 120 -7.24 -2.57 11.39
CA ASN A 120 -6.46 -3.36 10.44
C ASN A 120 -7.38 -3.85 9.32
N VAL A 121 -6.90 -3.79 8.09
CA VAL A 121 -7.63 -4.29 6.92
C VAL A 121 -6.76 -5.24 6.12
N GLY A 122 -7.41 -6.26 5.55
CA GLY A 122 -6.85 -7.04 4.46
C GLY A 122 -7.44 -6.55 3.15
N PHE A 123 -6.89 -6.99 2.03
CA PHE A 123 -7.33 -6.57 0.71
C PHE A 123 -7.52 -7.78 -0.20
N LEU A 124 -8.69 -7.86 -0.84
CA LEU A 124 -8.90 -8.72 -1.99
C LEU A 124 -8.60 -7.90 -3.23
N ILE A 125 -7.67 -8.36 -4.06
CA ILE A 125 -7.18 -7.61 -5.21
C ILE A 125 -7.33 -8.46 -6.46
N THR A 126 -7.93 -7.89 -7.50
CA THR A 126 -8.02 -8.54 -8.82
C THR A 126 -7.67 -7.53 -9.91
N ASP A 127 -7.14 -8.01 -11.03
CA ASP A 127 -6.91 -7.23 -12.24
C ASP A 127 -7.95 -7.54 -13.33
N GLY A 128 -9.03 -8.23 -12.98
CA GLY A 128 -10.11 -8.59 -13.90
C GLY A 128 -9.89 -9.89 -14.66
N GLU A 129 -8.81 -10.61 -14.38
CA GLU A 129 -8.53 -11.88 -15.03
C GLU A 129 -8.78 -13.08 -14.12
#